data_1631f9ba48e70c62f11cfbb31f62083b
#
_entry.id   1631f9ba48e70c62f11cfbb31f62083b
#
_cell.length_a   1.000
_cell.length_b   1.000
_cell.length_c   1.000
_cell.angle_alpha   90.00
_cell.angle_beta   90.00
_cell.angle_gamma   90.00
#
_symmetry.space_group_name_H-M   'P 1'
#
loop_
_entity.id
_entity.type
_entity.pdbx_description
1 polymer ?
#
loop_
_entity_poly.entity_id
_entity_poly.type
_entity_poly.pdbx_seq_one_letter_code
_entity_poly.pdbx_strand_id
1 'polypeptide(L)'
;MNIQLIQGHFNAKDAIGIITNMIHVKVKYHENKISHTSNEEDIKFCETKIKQLQKDLFEIRRFVEACGENINIQSEILISN
;
A
#
# COMPACT_ATOMS: atom_id res chain seq x y z
N MET A 1 13.84 14.59 -6.65
CA MET A 1 14.11 13.33 -7.34
C MET A 1 12.83 12.59 -7.63
N ASN A 2 12.61 12.22 -8.87
CA ASN A 2 11.43 11.47 -9.30
C ASN A 2 11.82 10.11 -9.82
N ILE A 3 11.14 9.07 -9.34
CA ILE A 3 11.35 7.71 -9.83
C ILE A 3 10.01 7.10 -10.19
N GLN A 4 9.90 6.65 -11.43
CA GLN A 4 8.75 5.85 -11.87
C GLN A 4 8.97 4.43 -11.39
N LEU A 5 8.38 4.08 -10.24
CA LEU A 5 8.65 2.80 -9.60
C LEU A 5 7.98 1.65 -10.33
N ILE A 6 6.73 1.83 -10.70
CA ILE A 6 5.95 0.81 -11.40
C ILE A 6 5.17 1.48 -12.51
N GLN A 7 5.26 0.91 -13.71
CA GLN A 7 4.46 1.37 -14.84
C GLN A 7 4.25 0.22 -15.82
N GLY A 8 3.01 -0.07 -16.11
CA GLY A 8 2.71 -1.09 -17.11
C GLY A 8 1.37 -1.75 -16.89
N HIS A 9 1.14 -2.78 -17.69
CA HIS A 9 -0.06 -3.58 -17.62
C HIS A 9 0.27 -4.94 -17.03
N PHE A 10 -0.59 -5.42 -16.16
CA PHE A 10 -0.38 -6.65 -15.42
C PHE A 10 -1.66 -7.49 -15.44
N ASN A 11 -1.52 -8.80 -15.33
CA ASN A 11 -2.68 -9.65 -15.07
C ASN A 11 -3.13 -9.44 -13.62
N ALA A 12 -4.34 -9.89 -13.31
CA ALA A 12 -4.93 -9.65 -11.99
C ALA A 12 -4.08 -10.22 -10.86
N LYS A 13 -3.54 -11.42 -11.04
CA LYS A 13 -2.72 -12.07 -10.02
C LYS A 13 -1.46 -11.27 -9.70
N ASP A 14 -0.74 -10.84 -10.73
CA ASP A 14 0.48 -10.06 -10.56
C ASP A 14 0.19 -8.68 -9.98
N ALA A 15 -0.88 -8.03 -10.45
CA ALA A 15 -1.29 -6.74 -9.93
C ALA A 15 -1.60 -6.79 -8.44
N ILE A 16 -2.38 -7.78 -8.01
CA ILE A 16 -2.70 -7.97 -6.59
C ILE A 16 -1.44 -8.25 -5.79
N GLY A 17 -0.53 -9.08 -6.30
CA GLY A 17 0.72 -9.38 -5.62
C GLY A 17 1.59 -8.16 -5.40
N ILE A 18 1.76 -7.35 -6.44
CA ILE A 18 2.56 -6.12 -6.37
C ILE A 18 1.97 -5.15 -5.34
N ILE A 19 0.67 -4.89 -5.43
CA ILE A 19 0.01 -3.92 -4.56
C ILE A 19 -0.02 -4.44 -3.11
N THR A 20 -0.25 -5.73 -2.91
CA THR A 20 -0.23 -6.34 -1.58
C THR A 20 1.12 -6.15 -0.91
N ASN A 21 2.21 -6.38 -1.65
CA ASN A 21 3.55 -6.19 -1.10
C ASN A 21 3.83 -4.74 -0.74
N MET A 22 3.41 -3.80 -1.56
CA MET A 22 3.57 -2.37 -1.27
C MET A 22 2.81 -1.96 -0.01
N ILE A 23 1.58 -2.44 0.15
CA ILE A 23 0.78 -2.15 1.34
C ILE A 23 1.40 -2.78 2.57
N HIS A 24 1.89 -4.02 2.47
CA HIS A 24 2.56 -4.69 3.61
C HIS A 24 3.77 -3.92 4.10
N VAL A 25 4.58 -3.37 3.20
CA VAL A 25 5.73 -2.54 3.59
C VAL A 25 5.26 -1.36 4.45
N LYS A 26 4.19 -0.71 4.03
CA LYS A 26 3.67 0.45 4.75
C LYS A 26 3.03 0.06 6.09
N VAL A 27 2.32 -1.06 6.13
CA VAL A 27 1.75 -1.58 7.38
C VAL A 27 2.86 -1.90 8.38
N LYS A 28 3.91 -2.58 7.94
CA LYS A 28 5.07 -2.89 8.80
C LYS A 28 5.74 -1.65 9.34
N TYR A 29 5.84 -0.61 8.53
CA TYR A 29 6.39 0.66 8.98
C TYR A 29 5.61 1.21 10.17
N HIS A 30 4.27 1.21 10.10
CA HIS A 30 3.44 1.69 11.20
C HIS A 30 3.47 0.77 12.41
N GLU A 31 3.51 -0.54 12.19
CA GLU A 31 3.64 -1.51 13.29
C GLU A 31 4.96 -1.31 14.06
N ASN A 32 6.05 -1.08 13.34
CA ASN A 32 7.33 -0.80 13.97
C ASN A 32 7.30 0.49 14.78
N LYS A 33 6.62 1.51 14.30
CA LYS A 33 6.45 2.76 15.05
C LYS A 33 5.68 2.53 16.34
N ILE A 34 4.62 1.74 16.30
CA ILE A 34 3.83 1.41 17.50
C ILE A 34 4.70 0.74 18.55
N SER A 35 5.56 -0.20 18.15
CA SER A 35 6.41 -0.94 19.10
C SER A 35 7.55 -0.11 19.66
N HIS A 36 7.85 1.07 19.09
CA HIS A 36 8.94 1.93 19.53
C HIS A 36 8.48 3.25 20.14
N THR A 37 7.19 3.40 20.39
CA THR A 37 6.65 4.61 21.02
C THR A 37 5.79 4.26 22.22
N SER A 38 5.78 5.15 23.22
CA SER A 38 4.86 5.05 24.35
C SER A 38 3.76 6.11 24.31
N ASN A 39 3.74 6.93 23.26
CA ASN A 39 2.75 7.99 23.10
C ASN A 39 1.45 7.43 22.55
N GLU A 40 0.38 7.51 23.32
CA GLU A 40 -0.93 6.96 22.92
C GLU A 40 -1.50 7.59 21.65
N GLU A 41 -1.27 8.88 21.44
CA GLU A 41 -1.77 9.55 20.24
C GLU A 41 -1.09 9.01 18.98
N ASP A 42 0.22 8.79 19.06
CA ASP A 42 0.98 8.22 17.96
C ASP A 42 0.56 6.78 17.67
N ILE A 43 0.31 6.01 18.73
CA ILE A 43 -0.18 4.63 18.60
C ILE A 43 -1.54 4.62 17.87
N LYS A 44 -2.46 5.46 18.32
CA LYS A 44 -3.79 5.55 17.68
C LYS A 44 -3.71 5.99 16.23
N PHE A 45 -2.84 6.95 15.94
CA PHE A 45 -2.62 7.41 14.57
C PHE A 45 -2.14 6.25 13.68
N CYS A 46 -1.14 5.50 14.13
CA CYS A 46 -0.61 4.37 13.39
C CYS A 46 -1.64 3.25 13.22
N GLU A 47 -2.41 2.96 14.26
CA GLU A 47 -3.48 1.95 14.17
C GLU A 47 -4.54 2.35 13.14
N THR A 48 -4.91 3.61 13.11
CA THR A 48 -5.87 4.13 12.13
C THR A 48 -5.32 3.98 10.71
N LYS A 49 -4.05 4.29 10.51
CA LYS A 49 -3.39 4.13 9.21
C LYS A 49 -3.36 2.67 8.76
N ILE A 50 -3.06 1.76 9.68
CA ILE A 50 -3.05 0.33 9.37
C ILE A 50 -4.44 -0.16 8.95
N LYS A 51 -5.47 0.24 9.69
CA LYS A 51 -6.83 -0.13 9.35
C LYS A 51 -7.24 0.39 7.97
N GLN A 52 -6.86 1.63 7.66
CA GLN A 52 -7.16 2.23 6.36
C GLN A 52 -6.46 1.48 5.24
N LEU A 53 -5.20 1.11 5.44
CA LEU A 53 -4.44 0.35 4.45
C LEU A 53 -5.04 -1.03 4.21
N GLN A 54 -5.50 -1.70 5.26
CA GLN A 54 -6.16 -2.99 5.14
C GLN A 54 -7.48 -2.87 4.37
N LYS A 55 -8.24 -1.83 4.63
CA LYS A 55 -9.47 -1.53 3.91
C LYS A 55 -9.19 -1.24 2.43
N ASP A 56 -8.16 -0.42 2.18
CA ASP A 56 -7.75 -0.10 0.81
C ASP A 56 -7.36 -1.37 0.05
N LEU A 57 -6.62 -2.27 0.69
CA LEU A 57 -6.22 -3.53 0.05
C LEU A 57 -7.44 -4.38 -0.30
N PHE A 58 -8.42 -4.46 0.57
CA PHE A 58 -9.65 -5.19 0.31
C PHE A 58 -10.38 -4.61 -0.91
N GLU A 59 -10.51 -3.30 -0.97
CA GLU A 59 -11.18 -2.62 -2.09
C GLU A 59 -10.41 -2.79 -3.40
N ILE A 60 -9.08 -2.70 -3.33
CA ILE A 60 -8.22 -2.89 -4.50
C ILE A 60 -8.38 -4.30 -5.06
N ARG A 61 -8.38 -5.31 -4.20
CA ARG A 61 -8.56 -6.69 -4.65
C ARG A 61 -9.89 -6.89 -5.36
N ARG A 62 -10.95 -6.34 -4.80
CA ARG A 62 -12.27 -6.43 -5.42
C ARG A 62 -12.31 -5.75 -6.79
N PHE A 63 -11.71 -4.58 -6.89
CA PHE A 63 -11.64 -3.83 -8.15
C PHE A 63 -10.86 -4.61 -9.21
N VAL A 64 -9.67 -5.10 -8.85
CA VAL A 64 -8.80 -5.83 -9.77
C VAL A 64 -9.46 -7.12 -10.26
N GLU A 65 -10.08 -7.87 -9.35
CA GLU A 65 -10.78 -9.10 -9.70
C GLU A 65 -11.95 -8.83 -10.67
N ALA A 66 -12.63 -7.70 -10.51
CA ALA A 66 -13.73 -7.31 -11.39
C ALA A 66 -13.25 -6.87 -12.77
N CYS A 67 -12.07 -6.24 -12.86
CA CYS A 67 -11.52 -5.76 -14.12
C CYS A 67 -10.93 -6.86 -15.01
N GLY A 68 -10.50 -7.97 -14.42
CA GLY A 68 -9.94 -9.10 -15.16
C GLY A 68 -8.45 -9.01 -15.41
N GLU A 69 -8.00 -9.12 -16.67
CA GLU A 69 -6.60 -9.44 -16.95
C GLU A 69 -5.69 -8.26 -17.26
N ASN A 70 -6.24 -7.13 -17.66
CA ASN A 70 -5.42 -6.01 -18.13
C ASN A 70 -5.47 -4.85 -17.15
N ILE A 71 -4.64 -4.93 -16.12
CA ILE A 71 -4.62 -3.94 -15.04
C ILE A 71 -3.45 -2.99 -15.27
N ASN A 72 -3.74 -1.72 -15.45
CA ASN A 72 -2.71 -0.69 -15.56
C ASN A 72 -2.35 -0.15 -14.19
N ILE A 73 -1.07 -0.27 -13.82
CA ILE A 73 -0.55 0.25 -12.54
C ILE A 73 0.49 1.31 -12.83
N GLN A 74 0.33 2.46 -12.17
CA GLN A 74 1.34 3.52 -12.18
C GLN A 74 1.67 3.91 -10.77
N SER A 75 2.96 3.97 -10.44
CA SER A 75 3.41 4.42 -9.14
C SER A 75 4.69 5.22 -9.30
N GLU A 76 4.67 6.44 -8.79
CA GLU A 76 5.81 7.35 -8.85
C GLU A 76 6.23 7.73 -7.43
N ILE A 77 7.53 7.76 -7.19
CA ILE A 77 8.10 8.22 -5.93
C ILE A 77 8.73 9.58 -6.16
N LEU A 78 8.27 10.57 -5.40
CA LEU A 78 8.84 11.91 -5.38
C LEU A 78 9.57 12.10 -4.07
N ILE A 79 10.88 12.31 -4.16
CA ILE A 79 11.72 12.53 -2.98
C ILE A 79 12.24 13.98 -3.02
N SER A 80 12.00 14.69 -1.93
CA SER A 80 12.43 16.08 -1.78
C SER A 80 12.82 16.36 -0.33
N ASN A 81 13.46 17.50 -0.12
CA ASN A 81 13.78 17.98 1.22
C ASN A 81 12.58 18.68 1.83
#